data_5b94f8e33e4c63acffd813f2f948892f
#
_entry.id   5b94f8e33e4c63acffd813f2f948892f
#
_cell.length_a   1.000
_cell.length_b   1.000
_cell.length_c   1.000
_cell.angle_alpha   90.00
_cell.angle_beta   90.00
_cell.angle_gamma   90.00
#
_symmetry.space_group_name_H-M   'P 1'
#
loop_
_entity.id
_entity.type
_entity.pdbx_description
1 polymer ?
#
loop_
_entity_poly.entity_id
_entity_poly.type
_entity_poly.pdbx_seq_one_letter_code
_entity_poly.pdbx_strand_id
1 'polypeptide(L)'
;VPHRRQRQMCIRDRMYSNLRSLIFKIDPERAHFLAIQSLKLNLVSNIFDENKNDPILKTKLFNQNLDNPIGIAAGFDKNAEVYNPLFKLGFGFVEVGTVTPLKQYGNEKPRVFRLVEDQALINRLGFNNHGSDTILNRIKSNKKLGVLGVNVGPNKDSNDRMNDYLIGLEKFSEVADYITINISSPNTENLRNF
;
A
#
# COMPACT_ATOMS: atom_id res chain seq x y z
N VAL A 1 -5.67 18.09 30.63
CA VAL A 1 -5.09 17.09 29.71
C VAL A 1 -5.67 17.16 28.29
N PRO A 2 -6.96 17.51 28.04
CA PRO A 2 -7.49 17.64 26.65
C PRO A 2 -6.75 18.70 25.83
N HIS A 3 -6.36 19.83 26.40
CA HIS A 3 -5.68 20.93 25.70
C HIS A 3 -4.29 20.57 25.14
N ARG A 4 -3.58 19.59 25.71
CA ARG A 4 -2.27 19.16 25.21
C ARG A 4 -2.40 18.31 23.95
N ARG A 5 -3.40 17.41 23.89
CA ARG A 5 -3.70 16.59 22.69
C ARG A 5 -4.18 17.46 21.53
N GLN A 6 -5.03 18.43 21.80
CA GLN A 6 -5.55 19.36 20.80
C GLN A 6 -4.43 20.26 20.23
N ARG A 7 -3.49 20.74 21.06
CA ARG A 7 -2.31 21.46 20.60
C ARG A 7 -1.37 20.61 19.73
N GLN A 8 -1.16 19.35 20.08
CA GLN A 8 -0.32 18.44 19.27
C GLN A 8 -0.96 18.13 17.91
N MET A 9 -2.28 17.98 17.86
CA MET A 9 -3.03 17.79 16.60
C MET A 9 -2.90 19.03 15.70
N CYS A 10 -3.11 20.23 16.24
CA CYS A 10 -2.95 21.49 15.48
C CYS A 10 -1.51 21.73 14.98
N ILE A 11 -0.49 21.30 15.73
CA ILE A 11 0.92 21.40 15.30
C ILE A 11 1.21 20.45 14.16
N ARG A 12 0.70 19.21 14.21
CA ARG A 12 0.86 18.22 13.12
C ARG A 12 0.18 18.69 11.84
N ASP A 13 -1.02 19.21 11.90
CA ASP A 13 -1.75 19.75 10.74
C ASP A 13 -1.02 20.92 10.10
N ARG A 14 -0.43 21.82 10.91
CA ARG A 14 0.38 22.94 10.41
C ARG A 14 1.69 22.46 9.74
N MET A 15 2.35 21.45 10.31
CA MET A 15 3.56 20.88 9.69
C MET A 15 3.26 20.29 8.31
N TYR A 16 2.19 19.51 8.19
CA TYR A 16 1.79 18.94 6.90
C TYR A 16 1.43 20.02 5.89
N SER A 17 0.64 21.04 6.27
CA SER A 17 0.26 22.12 5.36
C SER A 17 1.46 22.90 4.83
N ASN A 18 2.49 23.11 5.65
CA ASN A 18 3.73 23.76 5.23
C ASN A 18 4.58 22.87 4.32
N LEU A 19 4.68 21.56 4.62
CA LEU A 19 5.42 20.59 3.82
C LEU A 19 4.71 20.25 2.51
N ARG A 20 3.38 20.30 2.48
CA ARG A 20 2.56 19.97 1.31
C ARG A 20 2.97 20.78 0.07
N SER A 21 3.16 22.09 0.22
CA SER A 21 3.54 22.96 -0.89
C SER A 21 4.90 22.59 -1.50
N LEU A 22 5.83 22.12 -0.66
CA LEU A 22 7.14 21.65 -1.11
C LEU A 22 7.05 20.26 -1.77
N ILE A 23 6.32 19.32 -1.14
CA ILE A 23 6.11 17.97 -1.66
C ILE A 23 5.39 18.01 -3.00
N PHE A 24 4.46 18.96 -3.19
CA PHE A 24 3.68 19.07 -4.42
C PHE A 24 4.49 19.62 -5.61
N LYS A 25 5.66 20.21 -5.38
CA LYS A 25 6.61 20.58 -6.45
C LYS A 25 7.36 19.37 -7.01
N ILE A 26 7.40 18.25 -6.26
CA ILE A 26 8.04 17.02 -6.68
C ILE A 26 7.06 16.20 -7.53
N ASP A 27 7.57 15.56 -8.60
CA ASP A 27 6.80 14.59 -9.37
C ASP A 27 6.10 13.56 -8.46
N PRO A 28 4.83 13.20 -8.69
CA PRO A 28 4.07 12.33 -7.79
C PRO A 28 4.70 10.95 -7.57
N GLU A 29 5.26 10.31 -8.61
CA GLU A 29 5.93 9.01 -8.46
C GLU A 29 7.26 9.11 -7.70
N ARG A 30 8.00 10.21 -7.91
CA ARG A 30 9.23 10.49 -7.12
C ARG A 30 8.89 10.75 -5.67
N ALA A 31 7.83 11.50 -5.37
CA ALA A 31 7.37 11.73 -4.00
C ALA A 31 6.98 10.41 -3.33
N HIS A 32 6.28 9.52 -4.04
CA HIS A 32 5.95 8.18 -3.55
C HIS A 32 7.21 7.35 -3.29
N PHE A 33 8.17 7.34 -4.21
CA PHE A 33 9.45 6.65 -4.03
C PHE A 33 10.18 7.14 -2.78
N LEU A 34 10.27 8.46 -2.56
CA LEU A 34 10.88 9.04 -1.37
C LEU A 34 10.16 8.62 -0.07
N ALA A 35 8.82 8.55 -0.09
CA ALA A 35 8.04 8.05 1.04
C ALA A 35 8.39 6.58 1.36
N ILE A 36 8.47 5.71 0.35
CA ILE A 36 8.90 4.31 0.54
C ILE A 36 10.31 4.24 1.12
N GLN A 37 11.26 5.04 0.60
CA GLN A 37 12.63 5.04 1.13
C GLN A 37 12.70 5.53 2.59
N SER A 38 11.94 6.56 2.95
CA SER A 38 11.88 7.07 4.33
C SER A 38 11.33 6.04 5.31
N LEU A 39 10.33 5.26 4.89
CA LEU A 39 9.77 4.15 5.66
C LEU A 39 10.78 3.00 5.83
N LYS A 40 11.51 2.63 4.78
CA LYS A 40 12.58 1.61 4.84
C LYS A 40 13.67 1.99 5.84
N LEU A 41 14.03 3.25 5.89
CA LEU A 41 15.06 3.78 6.80
C LEU A 41 14.52 4.02 8.23
N ASN A 42 13.27 3.69 8.51
CA ASN A 42 12.59 3.96 9.77
C ASN A 42 12.63 5.44 10.22
N LEU A 43 12.83 6.38 9.30
CA LEU A 43 12.92 7.81 9.63
C LEU A 43 11.60 8.36 10.18
N VAL A 44 10.49 7.72 9.85
CA VAL A 44 9.13 8.17 10.20
C VAL A 44 8.63 7.52 11.49
N SER A 45 9.06 6.30 11.81
CA SER A 45 8.59 5.56 13.00
C SER A 45 8.95 6.23 14.32
N ASN A 46 10.05 7.00 14.36
CA ASN A 46 10.50 7.71 15.56
C ASN A 46 9.77 9.05 15.79
N ILE A 47 8.96 9.52 14.83
CA ILE A 47 8.22 10.78 14.91
C ILE A 47 6.84 10.56 15.54
N PHE A 48 6.33 9.36 15.45
CA PHE A 48 5.03 8.98 16.01
C PHE A 48 5.28 8.18 17.29
N ASP A 49 4.86 8.75 18.43
CA ASP A 49 4.78 8.00 19.69
C ASP A 49 4.01 6.69 19.46
N GLU A 50 4.40 5.63 20.20
CA GLU A 50 3.66 4.36 20.19
C GLU A 50 2.17 4.68 20.35
N ASN A 51 1.43 4.63 19.26
CA ASN A 51 0.00 4.90 19.26
C ASN A 51 -0.67 3.78 20.05
N LYS A 52 -1.00 4.07 21.31
CA LYS A 52 -1.92 3.23 22.06
C LYS A 52 -3.27 3.38 21.38
N ASN A 53 -3.61 2.40 20.54
CA ASN A 53 -4.94 2.33 19.97
C ASN A 53 -5.98 2.30 21.11
N ASP A 54 -7.01 3.12 20.98
CA ASP A 54 -8.13 3.09 21.93
C ASP A 54 -8.82 1.71 21.81
N PRO A 55 -9.03 0.99 22.92
CA PRO A 55 -9.69 -0.32 22.90
C PRO A 55 -11.05 -0.35 22.16
N ILE A 56 -11.75 0.79 22.08
CA ILE A 56 -13.01 0.94 21.34
C ILE A 56 -12.83 0.72 19.82
N LEU A 57 -11.61 0.91 19.29
CA LEU A 57 -11.28 0.74 17.87
C LEU A 57 -11.03 -0.72 17.49
N LYS A 58 -10.93 -1.62 18.46
CA LYS A 58 -10.69 -3.04 18.18
C LYS A 58 -11.83 -3.62 17.35
N THR A 59 -11.46 -4.32 16.30
CA THR A 59 -12.40 -4.95 15.38
C THR A 59 -11.85 -6.28 14.86
N LYS A 60 -12.63 -6.96 14.04
CA LYS A 60 -12.19 -8.20 13.38
C LYS A 60 -12.26 -8.05 11.87
N LEU A 61 -11.24 -8.56 11.19
CA LEU A 61 -11.24 -8.76 9.75
C LEU A 61 -11.08 -10.27 9.53
N PHE A 62 -12.08 -10.91 8.92
CA PHE A 62 -12.20 -12.36 8.87
C PHE A 62 -12.06 -12.94 10.29
N ASN A 63 -11.11 -13.83 10.53
CA ASN A 63 -10.83 -14.41 11.84
C ASN A 63 -9.67 -13.73 12.59
N GLN A 64 -9.17 -12.59 12.07
CA GLN A 64 -8.05 -11.85 12.65
C GLN A 64 -8.53 -10.69 13.51
N ASN A 65 -7.94 -10.53 14.69
CA ASN A 65 -8.19 -9.36 15.54
C ASN A 65 -7.33 -8.20 15.08
N LEU A 66 -7.96 -7.05 14.88
CA LEU A 66 -7.30 -5.80 14.52
C LEU A 66 -7.34 -4.83 15.69
N ASP A 67 -6.27 -4.08 15.92
CA ASP A 67 -6.24 -3.02 16.92
C ASP A 67 -7.05 -1.80 16.50
N ASN A 68 -7.28 -1.61 15.20
CA ASN A 68 -8.16 -0.59 14.63
C ASN A 68 -8.58 -0.98 13.21
N PRO A 69 -9.68 -0.38 12.67
CA PRO A 69 -10.21 -0.71 11.35
C PRO A 69 -9.51 0.01 10.18
N ILE A 70 -8.45 0.79 10.43
CA ILE A 70 -7.79 1.57 9.39
C ILE A 70 -6.64 0.76 8.80
N GLY A 71 -6.67 0.55 7.49
CA GLY A 71 -5.61 -0.15 6.77
C GLY A 71 -5.07 0.63 5.59
N ILE A 72 -3.97 0.13 5.04
CA ILE A 72 -3.40 0.61 3.78
C ILE A 72 -3.85 -0.32 2.66
N ALA A 73 -4.50 0.26 1.64
CA ALA A 73 -4.90 -0.45 0.44
C ALA A 73 -3.72 -0.74 -0.50
N ALA A 74 -3.88 -1.76 -1.34
CA ALA A 74 -2.94 -2.04 -2.43
C ALA A 74 -2.68 -0.80 -3.30
N GLY A 75 -1.44 -0.70 -3.80
CA GLY A 75 -1.00 0.43 -4.61
C GLY A 75 -0.03 1.36 -3.88
N PHE A 76 -0.04 1.43 -2.56
CA PHE A 76 0.99 2.14 -1.80
C PHE A 76 2.28 1.30 -1.72
N ASP A 77 2.25 0.13 -1.10
CA ASP A 77 3.37 -0.81 -1.08
C ASP A 77 3.20 -1.90 -2.15
N LYS A 78 3.58 -1.58 -3.38
CA LYS A 78 3.39 -2.50 -4.51
C LYS A 78 4.24 -3.75 -4.46
N ASN A 79 5.33 -3.71 -3.69
CA ASN A 79 6.40 -4.70 -3.73
C ASN A 79 6.68 -5.36 -2.37
N ALA A 80 5.81 -5.17 -1.38
CA ALA A 80 6.01 -5.62 0.00
C ALA A 80 7.36 -5.14 0.58
N GLU A 81 7.67 -3.86 0.39
CA GLU A 81 8.92 -3.26 0.83
C GLU A 81 8.83 -2.60 2.20
N VAL A 82 7.61 -2.16 2.59
CA VAL A 82 7.40 -1.33 3.79
C VAL A 82 6.16 -1.71 4.61
N TYR A 83 5.56 -2.90 4.39
CA TYR A 83 4.37 -3.33 5.15
C TYR A 83 4.64 -3.39 6.67
N ASN A 84 5.81 -3.83 7.12
CA ASN A 84 6.17 -3.82 8.54
C ASN A 84 6.37 -2.40 9.12
N PRO A 85 7.08 -1.47 8.47
CA PRO A 85 7.05 -0.06 8.85
C PRO A 85 5.64 0.54 8.93
N LEU A 86 4.72 0.16 8.04
CA LEU A 86 3.33 0.64 8.08
C LEU A 86 2.59 0.13 9.32
N PHE A 87 2.78 -1.13 9.73
CA PHE A 87 2.25 -1.60 11.01
C PHE A 87 2.78 -0.79 12.21
N LYS A 88 4.08 -0.44 12.20
CA LYS A 88 4.66 0.42 13.24
C LYS A 88 4.08 1.84 13.27
N LEU A 89 3.54 2.33 12.16
CA LEU A 89 2.79 3.59 12.12
C LEU A 89 1.38 3.49 12.69
N GLY A 90 0.91 2.28 13.05
CA GLY A 90 -0.36 2.04 13.70
C GLY A 90 -1.49 1.59 12.78
N PHE A 91 -1.23 1.23 11.52
CA PHE A 91 -2.26 0.64 10.67
C PHE A 91 -2.65 -0.76 11.17
N GLY A 92 -3.95 -1.03 11.24
CA GLY A 92 -4.50 -2.30 11.71
C GLY A 92 -4.26 -3.44 10.72
N PHE A 93 -4.23 -3.15 9.42
CA PHE A 93 -3.88 -4.11 8.37
C PHE A 93 -3.21 -3.40 7.18
N VAL A 94 -2.49 -4.16 6.36
CA VAL A 94 -1.81 -3.64 5.16
C VAL A 94 -2.04 -4.59 4.00
N GLU A 95 -2.44 -4.05 2.86
CA GLU A 95 -2.54 -4.79 1.60
C GLU A 95 -1.44 -4.35 0.65
N VAL A 96 -0.62 -5.30 0.20
CA VAL A 96 0.46 -5.07 -0.77
C VAL A 96 0.04 -5.47 -2.18
N GLY A 97 0.69 -4.92 -3.18
CA GLY A 97 0.41 -5.23 -4.59
C GLY A 97 -0.17 -4.03 -5.35
N THR A 98 -0.80 -4.22 -6.52
CA THR A 98 -1.13 -5.50 -7.17
C THR A 98 0.14 -6.21 -7.64
N VAL A 99 0.24 -7.49 -7.34
CA VAL A 99 1.34 -8.38 -7.74
C VAL A 99 0.92 -9.17 -8.97
N THR A 100 1.80 -9.22 -9.97
CA THR A 100 1.61 -10.05 -11.17
C THR A 100 2.61 -11.21 -11.16
N PRO A 101 2.35 -12.33 -11.87
CA PRO A 101 3.30 -13.45 -11.96
C PRO A 101 4.71 -13.01 -12.34
N LEU A 102 4.83 -12.27 -13.43
CA LEU A 102 6.09 -11.72 -13.91
C LEU A 102 6.22 -10.25 -13.54
N LYS A 103 7.46 -9.79 -13.39
CA LYS A 103 7.78 -8.36 -13.22
C LYS A 103 7.14 -7.54 -14.36
N GLN A 104 6.56 -6.39 -14.00
CA GLN A 104 5.90 -5.50 -14.93
C GLN A 104 6.23 -4.04 -14.63
N TYR A 105 6.57 -3.27 -15.67
CA TYR A 105 6.94 -1.86 -15.51
C TYR A 105 5.72 -0.94 -15.45
N GLY A 106 4.56 -1.43 -15.88
CA GLY A 106 3.33 -0.66 -16.01
C GLY A 106 3.31 0.23 -17.25
N ASN A 107 2.40 1.20 -17.27
CA ASN A 107 2.23 2.12 -18.40
C ASN A 107 3.35 3.16 -18.46
N GLU A 108 3.49 3.83 -19.60
CA GLU A 108 4.46 4.91 -19.81
C GLU A 108 4.22 6.11 -18.88
N LYS A 109 5.32 6.77 -18.51
CA LYS A 109 5.29 8.00 -17.72
C LYS A 109 5.11 9.23 -18.63
N PRO A 110 4.47 10.31 -18.11
CA PRO A 110 3.86 10.47 -16.79
C PRO A 110 2.54 9.68 -16.68
N ARG A 111 2.29 9.12 -15.51
CA ARG A 111 1.15 8.23 -15.27
C ARG A 111 0.44 8.44 -13.91
N VAL A 112 0.85 9.48 -13.19
CA VAL A 112 0.20 9.94 -11.95
C VAL A 112 0.09 11.46 -12.01
N PHE A 113 -1.13 11.98 -11.83
CA PHE A 113 -1.44 13.39 -11.97
C PHE A 113 -2.20 13.89 -10.75
N ARG A 114 -1.73 15.00 -10.16
CA ARG A 114 -2.45 15.68 -9.07
C ARG A 114 -3.37 16.73 -9.65
N LEU A 115 -4.63 16.69 -9.26
CA LEU A 115 -5.62 17.73 -9.51
C LEU A 115 -5.73 18.55 -8.23
N VAL A 116 -4.91 19.61 -8.13
CA VAL A 116 -4.74 20.36 -6.87
C VAL A 116 -6.02 21.09 -6.47
N GLU A 117 -6.70 21.69 -7.43
CA GLU A 117 -7.96 22.43 -7.24
C GLU A 117 -9.09 21.51 -6.78
N ASP A 118 -9.19 20.31 -7.37
CA ASP A 118 -10.22 19.32 -7.05
C ASP A 118 -9.82 18.42 -5.84
N GLN A 119 -8.63 18.62 -5.27
CA GLN A 119 -8.06 17.77 -4.22
C GLN A 119 -8.07 16.27 -4.60
N ALA A 120 -7.84 15.97 -5.86
CA ALA A 120 -7.95 14.63 -6.45
C ALA A 120 -6.63 14.18 -7.08
N LEU A 121 -6.58 12.88 -7.42
CA LEU A 121 -5.44 12.26 -8.07
C LEU A 121 -5.94 11.31 -9.16
N ILE A 122 -5.40 11.46 -10.36
CA ILE A 122 -5.62 10.53 -11.46
C ILE A 122 -4.37 9.68 -11.66
N ASN A 123 -4.54 8.38 -11.89
CA ASN A 123 -3.43 7.50 -12.25
C ASN A 123 -3.79 6.53 -13.38
N ARG A 124 -2.73 6.12 -14.11
CA ARG A 124 -2.74 5.06 -15.10
C ARG A 124 -1.53 4.14 -14.93
N LEU A 125 -1.29 3.68 -13.70
CA LEU A 125 -0.07 2.96 -13.30
C LEU A 125 0.15 1.63 -14.04
N GLY A 126 -0.92 0.81 -14.23
CA GLY A 126 -0.84 -0.45 -14.98
C GLY A 126 -0.07 -1.55 -14.25
N PHE A 127 -0.33 -1.76 -12.97
CA PHE A 127 0.23 -2.84 -12.14
C PHE A 127 1.76 -2.96 -12.16
N ASN A 128 2.46 -1.84 -12.06
CA ASN A 128 3.92 -1.86 -11.96
C ASN A 128 4.38 -2.52 -10.65
N ASN A 129 5.12 -3.63 -10.77
CA ASN A 129 5.63 -4.40 -9.63
C ASN A 129 6.84 -5.26 -10.01
N HIS A 130 7.50 -5.86 -9.01
CA HIS A 130 8.73 -6.65 -9.16
C HIS A 130 8.49 -8.14 -9.49
N GLY A 131 7.24 -8.57 -9.66
CA GLY A 131 6.87 -9.97 -9.91
C GLY A 131 6.72 -10.79 -8.63
N SER A 132 5.92 -11.86 -8.75
CA SER A 132 5.49 -12.66 -7.61
C SER A 132 6.65 -13.30 -6.84
N ASP A 133 7.69 -13.81 -7.51
CA ASP A 133 8.81 -14.49 -6.83
C ASP A 133 9.61 -13.52 -5.95
N THR A 134 9.93 -12.34 -6.47
CA THR A 134 10.66 -11.32 -5.71
C THR A 134 9.88 -10.87 -4.47
N ILE A 135 8.57 -10.70 -4.64
CA ILE A 135 7.69 -10.23 -3.56
C ILE A 135 7.49 -11.33 -2.52
N LEU A 136 7.25 -12.58 -2.95
CA LEU A 136 7.13 -13.73 -2.07
C LEU A 136 8.38 -13.91 -1.20
N ASN A 137 9.57 -13.88 -1.82
CA ASN A 137 10.84 -14.01 -1.12
C ASN A 137 11.01 -12.90 -0.07
N ARG A 138 10.58 -11.67 -0.38
CA ARG A 138 10.63 -10.54 0.55
C ARG A 138 9.70 -10.72 1.73
N ILE A 139 8.49 -11.23 1.51
CA ILE A 139 7.55 -11.52 2.59
C ILE A 139 8.08 -12.67 3.47
N LYS A 140 8.58 -13.76 2.87
CA LYS A 140 9.15 -14.91 3.61
C LYS A 140 10.39 -14.54 4.43
N SER A 141 11.19 -13.58 3.97
CA SER A 141 12.42 -13.13 4.66
C SER A 141 12.15 -12.26 5.88
N ASN A 142 10.93 -11.81 6.10
CA ASN A 142 10.59 -10.89 7.18
C ASN A 142 9.45 -11.43 8.02
N LYS A 143 9.61 -11.40 9.36
CA LYS A 143 8.51 -11.73 10.27
C LYS A 143 7.40 -10.67 10.12
N LYS A 144 6.21 -11.12 9.79
CA LYS A 144 5.00 -10.30 9.69
C LYS A 144 4.57 -9.77 11.06
N LEU A 145 4.34 -8.46 11.19
CA LEU A 145 3.95 -7.80 12.44
C LEU A 145 2.44 -7.61 12.62
N GLY A 146 1.63 -7.87 11.58
CA GLY A 146 0.18 -7.67 11.61
C GLY A 146 -0.51 -8.40 10.46
N VAL A 147 -1.78 -8.08 10.22
CA VAL A 147 -2.61 -8.67 9.18
C VAL A 147 -2.18 -8.16 7.80
N LEU A 148 -1.65 -9.05 6.99
CA LEU A 148 -1.13 -8.77 5.65
C LEU A 148 -2.03 -9.35 4.57
N GLY A 149 -2.60 -8.49 3.72
CA GLY A 149 -3.25 -8.87 2.48
C GLY A 149 -2.30 -8.82 1.29
N VAL A 150 -2.52 -9.69 0.32
CA VAL A 150 -1.83 -9.63 -0.97
C VAL A 150 -2.85 -9.49 -2.09
N ASN A 151 -2.74 -8.40 -2.84
CA ASN A 151 -3.56 -8.13 -4.01
C ASN A 151 -2.88 -8.71 -5.24
N VAL A 152 -3.57 -9.59 -5.97
CA VAL A 152 -3.05 -10.29 -7.14
C VAL A 152 -3.80 -9.91 -8.41
N GLY A 153 -3.10 -9.86 -9.52
CA GLY A 153 -3.64 -9.55 -10.82
C GLY A 153 -2.81 -10.17 -11.95
N PRO A 154 -3.35 -10.21 -13.18
CA PRO A 154 -2.65 -10.78 -14.32
C PRO A 154 -1.61 -9.80 -14.88
N ASN A 155 -0.62 -10.33 -15.58
CA ASN A 155 0.24 -9.52 -16.43
C ASN A 155 -0.57 -8.87 -17.57
N LYS A 156 -0.11 -7.70 -18.02
CA LYS A 156 -0.78 -6.95 -19.10
C LYS A 156 -0.86 -7.78 -20.39
N ASP A 157 0.23 -8.43 -20.73
CA ASP A 157 0.40 -9.18 -21.96
C ASP A 157 0.17 -10.70 -21.75
N SER A 158 -0.60 -11.08 -20.73
CA SER A 158 -0.93 -12.48 -20.43
C SER A 158 -1.90 -13.04 -21.46
N ASN A 159 -1.59 -14.23 -21.96
CA ASN A 159 -2.48 -15.02 -22.82
C ASN A 159 -3.49 -15.85 -22.01
N ASP A 160 -3.22 -16.11 -20.74
CA ASP A 160 -4.09 -16.83 -19.81
C ASP A 160 -4.14 -16.13 -18.46
N ARG A 161 -5.03 -15.15 -18.36
CA ARG A 161 -5.23 -14.35 -17.15
C ARG A 161 -5.74 -15.18 -15.97
N MET A 162 -6.52 -16.22 -16.23
CA MET A 162 -7.03 -17.10 -15.19
C MET A 162 -5.87 -17.84 -14.51
N ASN A 163 -4.94 -18.37 -15.33
CA ASN A 163 -3.73 -19.02 -14.80
C ASN A 163 -2.85 -18.03 -14.01
N ASP A 164 -2.76 -16.76 -14.42
CA ASP A 164 -2.04 -15.74 -13.68
C ASP A 164 -2.59 -15.53 -12.26
N TYR A 165 -3.92 -15.54 -12.10
CA TYR A 165 -4.56 -15.50 -10.78
C TYR A 165 -4.28 -16.76 -9.97
N LEU A 166 -4.34 -17.94 -10.60
CA LEU A 166 -4.04 -19.21 -9.91
C LEU A 166 -2.60 -19.22 -9.38
N ILE A 167 -1.63 -18.77 -10.19
CA ILE A 167 -0.23 -18.60 -9.74
C ILE A 167 -0.14 -17.66 -8.52
N GLY A 168 -0.86 -16.55 -8.55
CA GLY A 168 -0.91 -15.61 -7.42
C GLY A 168 -1.50 -16.24 -6.17
N LEU A 169 -2.64 -16.93 -6.29
CA LEU A 169 -3.29 -17.63 -5.18
C LEU A 169 -2.38 -18.70 -4.58
N GLU A 170 -1.80 -19.56 -5.40
CA GLU A 170 -0.92 -20.64 -4.97
C GLU A 170 0.30 -20.11 -4.21
N LYS A 171 0.98 -19.09 -4.78
CA LYS A 171 2.19 -18.54 -4.18
C LYS A 171 1.97 -17.81 -2.87
N PHE A 172 0.85 -17.11 -2.70
CA PHE A 172 0.64 -16.24 -1.53
C PHE A 172 -0.29 -16.83 -0.46
N SER A 173 -0.95 -17.97 -0.70
CA SER A 173 -1.89 -18.62 0.23
C SER A 173 -1.28 -18.93 1.60
N GLU A 174 0.01 -19.28 1.66
CA GLU A 174 0.69 -19.64 2.91
C GLU A 174 1.24 -18.42 3.69
N VAL A 175 1.41 -17.28 3.05
CA VAL A 175 2.09 -16.10 3.65
C VAL A 175 1.15 -14.93 3.90
N ALA A 176 0.05 -14.84 3.17
CA ALA A 176 -0.97 -13.80 3.33
C ALA A 176 -2.08 -14.25 4.31
N ASP A 177 -2.64 -13.30 5.06
CA ASP A 177 -3.83 -13.54 5.88
C ASP A 177 -5.12 -13.51 5.04
N TYR A 178 -5.10 -12.78 3.94
CA TYR A 178 -6.12 -12.80 2.89
C TYR A 178 -5.52 -12.45 1.54
N ILE A 179 -6.21 -12.82 0.47
CA ILE A 179 -5.83 -12.48 -0.91
C ILE A 179 -6.98 -11.73 -1.57
N THR A 180 -6.65 -10.64 -2.24
CA THR A 180 -7.58 -9.85 -3.04
C THR A 180 -7.37 -10.17 -4.52
N ILE A 181 -8.38 -10.68 -5.20
CA ILE A 181 -8.37 -10.88 -6.65
C ILE A 181 -8.78 -9.57 -7.31
N ASN A 182 -7.84 -8.92 -8.00
CA ASN A 182 -8.08 -7.61 -8.60
C ASN A 182 -8.61 -7.73 -10.03
N ILE A 183 -9.91 -7.55 -10.20
CA ILE A 183 -10.59 -7.50 -11.49
C ILE A 183 -11.09 -6.11 -11.85
N SER A 184 -10.75 -5.08 -11.05
CA SER A 184 -11.39 -3.76 -11.14
C SER A 184 -10.54 -2.68 -11.82
N SER A 185 -9.25 -2.94 -12.10
CA SER A 185 -8.36 -1.93 -12.66
C SER A 185 -8.82 -1.47 -14.04
N PRO A 186 -9.05 -0.15 -14.23
CA PRO A 186 -9.35 0.42 -15.55
C PRO A 186 -8.09 0.56 -16.43
N ASN A 187 -6.91 0.38 -15.83
CA ASN A 187 -5.62 0.64 -16.47
C ASN A 187 -5.02 -0.61 -17.14
N THR A 188 -5.73 -1.74 -17.10
CA THR A 188 -5.38 -2.98 -17.78
C THR A 188 -6.52 -3.29 -18.75
N GLU A 189 -6.20 -3.31 -20.03
CA GLU A 189 -7.15 -3.51 -21.12
C GLU A 189 -7.93 -4.82 -20.94
N ASN A 190 -9.25 -4.75 -21.14
CA ASN A 190 -10.17 -5.90 -21.04
C ASN A 190 -10.16 -6.65 -19.68
N LEU A 191 -9.59 -6.09 -18.60
CA LEU A 191 -9.59 -6.76 -17.30
C LEU A 191 -10.99 -6.86 -16.68
N ARG A 192 -11.88 -5.93 -17.01
CA ARG A 192 -13.27 -5.89 -16.47
C ARG A 192 -14.27 -6.72 -17.28
N ASN A 193 -13.81 -7.38 -18.33
CA ASN A 193 -14.65 -8.17 -19.26
C ASN A 193 -14.57 -9.68 -18.94
N PHE A 194 -14.46 -10.02 -17.66
CA PHE A 194 -14.57 -11.41 -17.19
C PHE A 194 -16.02 -11.80 -17.00
#